data_2e7dfd0dfd621933586880e5dba323e7
#
_entry.id   2e7dfd0dfd621933586880e5dba323e7
#
_cell.length_a   1.000
_cell.length_b   1.000
_cell.length_c   1.000
_cell.angle_alpha   90.00
_cell.angle_beta   90.00
_cell.angle_gamma   90.00
#
_symmetry.space_group_name_H-M   'P 1'
#
loop_
_entity.id
_entity.type
_entity.pdbx_description
1 polymer ?
#
loop_
_entity_poly.entity_id
_entity_poly.type
_entity_poly.pdbx_seq_one_letter_code
_entity_poly.pdbx_strand_id
1 'polypeptide(L)'
;SSILEMKWGIVPDMAGFALWRTTVRDDVLRELTYTAREFSAEEALTFGFATRVVEGAYGEAMALAREIAGRNPHAVRAAKRLANLAAEAGAPAILAAESAEQALLLRSSNQIEAVMANMQKRAPHFTD
;
A
#
# COMPACT_ATOMS: atom_id res chain seq x y z
N SER A 1 -10.94 -11.14 -13.18
CA SER A 1 -10.14 -9.95 -13.58
C SER A 1 -9.46 -10.20 -14.93
N SER A 2 -9.03 -9.13 -15.61
CA SER A 2 -8.35 -9.23 -16.90
C SER A 2 -7.68 -7.90 -17.29
N ILE A 3 -6.69 -7.99 -18.19
CA ILE A 3 -6.07 -6.87 -18.91
C ILE A 3 -6.44 -7.07 -20.37
N LEU A 4 -7.52 -6.42 -20.83
CA LEU A 4 -8.18 -6.78 -22.09
C LEU A 4 -7.79 -5.93 -23.30
N GLU A 5 -6.96 -4.93 -23.14
CA GLU A 5 -6.62 -3.95 -24.17
C GLU A 5 -6.05 -4.62 -25.43
N MET A 6 -5.21 -5.63 -25.26
CA MET A 6 -4.61 -6.37 -26.36
C MET A 6 -5.65 -7.09 -27.24
N LYS A 7 -6.78 -7.50 -26.66
CA LYS A 7 -7.90 -8.08 -27.41
C LYS A 7 -8.47 -7.11 -28.45
N TRP A 8 -8.34 -5.82 -28.20
CA TRP A 8 -8.81 -4.74 -29.07
C TRP A 8 -7.70 -4.09 -29.90
N GLY A 9 -6.48 -4.66 -29.85
CA GLY A 9 -5.33 -4.15 -30.61
C GLY A 9 -4.76 -2.84 -30.06
N ILE A 10 -4.98 -2.56 -28.77
CA ILE A 10 -4.46 -1.39 -28.06
C ILE A 10 -3.68 -1.83 -26.81
N VAL A 11 -3.04 -0.90 -26.13
CA VAL A 11 -2.25 -1.15 -24.91
C VAL A 11 -2.91 -0.50 -23.70
N PRO A 12 -2.64 -1.01 -22.46
CA PRO A 12 -3.05 -0.32 -21.24
C PRO A 12 -2.47 1.09 -21.17
N ASP A 13 -3.33 2.11 -21.13
CA ASP A 13 -2.96 3.53 -21.11
C ASP A 13 -3.44 4.31 -19.87
N MET A 14 -4.14 3.61 -18.95
CA MET A 14 -4.65 4.16 -17.69
C MET A 14 -3.70 3.89 -16.52
N ALA A 15 -2.40 4.09 -16.72
CA ALA A 15 -1.33 3.91 -15.73
C ALA A 15 -1.12 2.47 -15.24
N GLY A 16 -1.66 1.44 -15.90
CA GLY A 16 -1.53 0.04 -15.46
C GLY A 16 -0.08 -0.37 -15.23
N PHE A 17 0.79 -0.22 -16.23
CA PHE A 17 2.21 -0.58 -16.10
C PHE A 17 2.94 0.23 -15.02
N ALA A 18 2.64 1.51 -14.89
CA ALA A 18 3.28 2.37 -13.88
C ALA A 18 2.93 1.95 -12.46
N LEU A 19 1.68 1.52 -12.22
CA LEU A 19 1.20 1.12 -10.90
C LEU A 19 1.55 -0.33 -10.55
N TRP A 20 1.46 -1.25 -11.51
CA TRP A 20 1.69 -2.67 -11.25
C TRP A 20 3.16 -3.06 -11.17
N ARG A 21 4.10 -2.27 -11.71
CA ARG A 21 5.55 -2.57 -11.72
C ARG A 21 6.15 -2.85 -10.35
N THR A 22 5.53 -2.38 -9.27
CA THR A 22 6.01 -2.56 -7.90
C THR A 22 5.32 -3.69 -7.15
N THR A 23 4.24 -4.24 -7.68
CA THR A 23 3.41 -5.24 -7.00
C THR A 23 3.32 -6.56 -7.75
N VAL A 24 3.36 -6.53 -9.08
CA VAL A 24 3.23 -7.71 -9.94
C VAL A 24 4.55 -8.05 -10.58
N ARG A 25 4.91 -9.33 -10.62
CA ARG A 25 6.10 -9.80 -11.35
C ARG A 25 5.99 -9.44 -12.83
N ASP A 26 7.10 -9.01 -13.42
CA ASP A 26 7.16 -8.57 -14.83
C ASP A 26 6.74 -9.66 -15.82
N ASP A 27 7.15 -10.90 -15.59
CA ASP A 27 6.76 -12.05 -16.44
C ASP A 27 5.25 -12.30 -16.44
N VAL A 28 4.61 -12.24 -15.27
CA VAL A 28 3.16 -12.38 -15.11
C VAL A 28 2.42 -11.24 -15.76
N LEU A 29 2.88 -10.01 -15.55
CA LEU A 29 2.25 -8.84 -16.16
C LEU A 29 2.29 -8.91 -17.69
N ARG A 30 3.41 -9.35 -18.27
CA ARG A 30 3.57 -9.56 -19.71
C ARG A 30 2.65 -10.66 -20.23
N GLU A 31 2.62 -11.83 -19.57
CA GLU A 31 1.73 -12.92 -19.95
C GLU A 31 0.28 -12.47 -20.00
N LEU A 32 -0.21 -11.87 -18.90
CA LEU A 32 -1.60 -11.46 -18.81
C LEU A 32 -1.95 -10.36 -19.81
N THR A 33 -1.03 -9.42 -20.06
CA THR A 33 -1.23 -8.36 -21.04
C THR A 33 -1.26 -8.93 -22.47
N TYR A 34 -0.29 -9.78 -22.83
CA TYR A 34 -0.17 -10.25 -24.22
C TYR A 34 -1.24 -11.26 -24.60
N THR A 35 -1.69 -12.07 -23.66
CA THR A 35 -2.73 -13.08 -23.90
C THR A 35 -4.14 -12.52 -23.74
N ALA A 36 -4.29 -11.41 -23.03
CA ALA A 36 -5.59 -10.85 -22.63
C ALA A 36 -6.50 -11.89 -21.95
N ARG A 37 -5.91 -12.91 -21.29
CA ARG A 37 -6.69 -13.93 -20.59
C ARG A 37 -7.31 -13.38 -19.31
N GLU A 38 -8.43 -13.95 -18.95
CA GLU A 38 -9.02 -13.73 -17.64
C GLU A 38 -8.25 -14.48 -16.56
N PHE A 39 -8.27 -13.97 -15.34
CA PHE A 39 -7.70 -14.61 -14.16
C PHE A 39 -8.61 -14.47 -12.94
N SER A 40 -8.56 -15.48 -12.07
CA SER A 40 -9.40 -15.57 -10.88
C SER A 40 -8.97 -14.59 -9.78
N ALA A 41 -9.75 -14.51 -8.70
CA ALA A 41 -9.39 -13.73 -7.51
C ALA A 41 -8.16 -14.33 -6.79
N GLU A 42 -8.07 -15.65 -6.76
CA GLU A 42 -6.95 -16.39 -6.16
C GLU A 42 -5.66 -16.19 -6.97
N GLU A 43 -5.76 -16.18 -8.30
CA GLU A 43 -4.63 -15.80 -9.16
C GLU A 43 -4.24 -14.35 -8.92
N ALA A 44 -5.20 -13.42 -8.81
CA ALA A 44 -4.93 -12.02 -8.52
C ALA A 44 -4.16 -11.83 -7.20
N LEU A 45 -4.51 -12.60 -6.16
CA LEU A 45 -3.78 -12.63 -4.90
C LEU A 45 -2.35 -13.17 -5.08
N THR A 46 -2.21 -14.30 -5.77
CA THR A 46 -0.91 -14.93 -6.03
C THR A 46 0.02 -14.03 -6.86
N PHE A 47 -0.52 -13.30 -7.79
CA PHE A 47 0.21 -12.44 -8.73
C PHE A 47 0.52 -11.04 -8.16
N GLY A 48 -0.10 -10.64 -7.05
CA GLY A 48 0.13 -9.34 -6.44
C GLY A 48 -0.83 -8.23 -6.89
N PHE A 49 -1.88 -8.53 -7.65
CA PHE A 49 -2.94 -7.56 -7.97
C PHE A 49 -3.89 -7.31 -6.80
N ALA A 50 -4.03 -8.26 -5.91
CA ALA A 50 -4.89 -8.15 -4.73
C ALA A 50 -4.09 -8.47 -3.45
N THR A 51 -4.39 -7.75 -2.37
CA THR A 51 -3.79 -8.01 -1.05
C THR A 51 -4.53 -9.12 -0.30
N ARG A 52 -5.84 -9.24 -0.52
CA ARG A 52 -6.72 -10.23 0.12
C ARG A 52 -7.85 -10.61 -0.83
N VAL A 53 -8.34 -11.84 -0.68
CA VAL A 53 -9.58 -12.31 -1.28
C VAL A 53 -10.48 -12.74 -0.14
N VAL A 54 -11.62 -12.08 0.01
CA VAL A 54 -12.52 -12.26 1.15
C VAL A 54 -13.98 -12.17 0.71
N GLU A 55 -14.86 -12.85 1.41
CA GLU A 55 -16.30 -12.58 1.33
C GLU A 55 -16.60 -11.26 2.05
N GLY A 56 -17.41 -10.39 1.45
CA GLY A 56 -17.78 -9.11 2.08
C GLY A 56 -16.65 -8.08 2.10
N ALA A 57 -15.95 -7.88 0.99
CA ALA A 57 -14.79 -6.99 0.85
C ALA A 57 -15.00 -5.57 1.42
N TYR A 58 -16.21 -5.02 1.36
CA TYR A 58 -16.50 -3.72 1.97
C TYR A 58 -16.36 -3.75 3.50
N GLY A 59 -16.87 -4.77 4.15
CA GLY A 59 -16.76 -4.95 5.61
C GLY A 59 -15.30 -5.07 6.06
N GLU A 60 -14.53 -5.89 5.37
CA GLU A 60 -13.09 -6.06 5.62
C GLU A 60 -12.30 -4.76 5.38
N ALA A 61 -12.59 -4.05 4.29
CA ALA A 61 -11.94 -2.78 4.01
C ALA A 61 -12.25 -1.73 5.08
N MET A 62 -13.50 -1.67 5.56
CA MET A 62 -13.89 -0.77 6.64
C MET A 62 -13.26 -1.16 7.98
N ALA A 63 -13.10 -2.45 8.27
CA ALA A 63 -12.41 -2.93 9.47
C ALA A 63 -10.93 -2.52 9.44
N LEU A 64 -10.24 -2.75 8.32
CA LEU A 64 -8.85 -2.34 8.13
C LEU A 64 -8.69 -0.81 8.21
N ALA A 65 -9.61 -0.04 7.61
CA ALA A 65 -9.58 1.41 7.67
C ALA A 65 -9.72 1.93 9.12
N ARG A 66 -10.60 1.33 9.93
CA ARG A 66 -10.74 1.67 11.37
C ARG A 66 -9.48 1.30 12.15
N GLU A 67 -8.86 0.16 11.87
CA GLU A 67 -7.60 -0.23 12.50
C GLU A 67 -6.50 0.80 12.20
N ILE A 68 -6.36 1.21 10.94
CA ILE A 68 -5.37 2.22 10.53
C ILE A 68 -5.68 3.58 11.18
N ALA A 69 -6.97 3.98 11.22
CA ALA A 69 -7.39 5.23 11.87
C ALA A 69 -7.12 5.25 13.38
N GLY A 70 -6.99 4.10 14.02
CA GLY A 70 -6.58 3.95 15.41
C GLY A 70 -5.06 4.06 15.65
N ARG A 71 -4.25 4.27 14.61
CA ARG A 71 -2.79 4.47 14.72
C ARG A 71 -2.45 5.95 14.77
N ASN A 72 -1.23 6.28 15.22
CA ASN A 72 -0.73 7.66 15.20
C ASN A 72 -0.86 8.27 13.79
N PRO A 73 -1.69 9.31 13.58
CA PRO A 73 -1.98 9.85 12.26
C PRO A 73 -0.75 10.45 11.57
N HIS A 74 0.16 11.05 12.31
CA HIS A 74 1.40 11.60 11.77
C HIS A 74 2.32 10.47 11.25
N ALA A 75 2.44 9.37 11.97
CA ALA A 75 3.23 8.22 11.57
C ALA A 75 2.64 7.53 10.33
N VAL A 76 1.31 7.37 10.25
CA VAL A 76 0.63 6.81 9.07
C VAL A 76 0.87 7.67 7.83
N ARG A 77 0.75 9.00 7.96
CA ARG A 77 0.99 9.94 6.85
C ARG A 77 2.47 9.93 6.41
N ALA A 78 3.41 9.85 7.36
CA ALA A 78 4.84 9.71 7.07
C ALA A 78 5.14 8.39 6.34
N ALA A 79 4.63 7.27 6.83
CA ALA A 79 4.78 5.97 6.19
C ALA A 79 4.21 5.96 4.76
N LYS A 80 3.08 6.62 4.52
CA LYS A 80 2.52 6.76 3.17
C LYS A 80 3.45 7.53 2.23
N ARG A 81 4.03 8.65 2.70
CA ARG A 81 5.00 9.43 1.89
C ARG A 81 6.22 8.58 1.53
N LEU A 82 6.77 7.85 2.51
CA LEU A 82 7.92 6.96 2.31
C LEU A 82 7.62 5.82 1.34
N ALA A 83 6.46 5.18 1.48
CA ALA A 83 6.03 4.11 0.57
C ALA A 83 5.88 4.61 -0.88
N ASN A 84 5.30 5.81 -1.07
CA ASN A 84 5.19 6.41 -2.39
C ASN A 84 6.58 6.77 -2.97
N LEU A 85 7.47 7.34 -2.16
CA LEU A 85 8.85 7.65 -2.57
C LEU A 85 9.62 6.39 -2.94
N ALA A 86 9.48 5.32 -2.17
CA ALA A 86 10.17 4.05 -2.39
C ALA A 86 9.79 3.37 -3.73
N ALA A 87 8.64 3.69 -4.28
CA ALA A 87 8.22 3.20 -5.60
C ALA A 87 9.02 3.82 -6.76
N GLU A 88 9.70 4.96 -6.55
CA GLU A 88 10.31 5.76 -7.61
C GLU A 88 11.79 6.09 -7.36
N ALA A 89 12.22 6.16 -6.10
CA ALA A 89 13.55 6.64 -5.71
C ALA A 89 14.56 5.51 -5.46
N GLY A 90 15.85 5.86 -5.52
CA GLY A 90 16.92 4.97 -5.11
C GLY A 90 17.17 4.98 -3.60
N ALA A 91 17.83 3.93 -3.09
CA ALA A 91 18.05 3.70 -1.66
C ALA A 91 18.62 4.91 -0.87
N PRO A 92 19.61 5.68 -1.36
CA PRO A 92 20.12 6.82 -0.61
C PRO A 92 19.06 7.89 -0.31
N ALA A 93 18.18 8.18 -1.28
CA ALA A 93 17.11 9.16 -1.11
C ALA A 93 16.02 8.64 -0.13
N ILE A 94 15.71 7.35 -0.20
CA ILE A 94 14.75 6.71 0.71
C ILE A 94 15.28 6.77 2.14
N LEU A 95 16.53 6.37 2.39
CA LEU A 95 17.14 6.38 3.72
C LEU A 95 17.23 7.80 4.32
N ALA A 96 17.52 8.80 3.49
CA ALA A 96 17.52 10.19 3.92
C ALA A 96 16.11 10.66 4.32
N ALA A 97 15.10 10.30 3.54
CA ALA A 97 13.70 10.62 3.83
C ALA A 97 13.19 9.90 5.10
N GLU A 98 13.53 8.62 5.29
CA GLU A 98 13.22 7.87 6.51
C GLU A 98 13.79 8.56 7.75
N SER A 99 15.04 8.99 7.69
CA SER A 99 15.69 9.71 8.79
C SER A 99 15.01 11.04 9.09
N ALA A 100 14.62 11.78 8.06
CA ALA A 100 13.93 13.06 8.22
C ALA A 100 12.53 12.90 8.81
N GLU A 101 11.73 11.95 8.30
CA GLU A 101 10.40 11.66 8.86
C GLU A 101 10.49 11.16 10.30
N GLN A 102 11.44 10.29 10.60
CA GLN A 102 11.66 9.77 11.95
C GLN A 102 12.05 10.89 12.93
N ALA A 103 12.88 11.83 12.52
CA ALA A 103 13.27 12.98 13.36
C ALA A 103 12.07 13.86 13.73
N LEU A 104 11.10 14.02 12.81
CA LEU A 104 9.86 14.77 13.09
C LEU A 104 8.90 14.02 14.03
N LEU A 105 8.88 12.70 13.96
CA LEU A 105 7.99 11.87 14.76
C LEU A 105 8.49 11.67 16.19
N LEU A 106 9.81 11.49 16.37
CA LEU A 106 10.41 11.24 17.68
C LEU A 106 10.13 12.39 18.66
N ARG A 107 9.64 12.03 19.85
CA ARG A 107 9.25 12.96 20.92
C ARG A 107 8.06 13.87 20.59
N SER A 108 7.34 13.63 19.49
CA SER A 108 6.06 14.31 19.27
C SER A 108 5.01 13.84 20.27
N SER A 109 4.00 14.66 20.54
CA SER A 109 2.90 14.31 21.46
C SER A 109 2.23 12.99 21.12
N ASN A 110 1.95 12.76 19.85
CA ASN A 110 1.33 11.52 19.39
C ASN A 110 2.27 10.30 19.49
N GLN A 111 3.58 10.48 19.34
CA GLN A 111 4.54 9.40 19.53
C GLN A 111 4.66 9.03 21.01
N ILE A 112 4.70 10.01 21.91
CA ILE A 112 4.71 9.80 23.37
C ILE A 112 3.41 9.10 23.80
N GLU A 113 2.26 9.57 23.32
CA GLU A 113 0.97 8.94 23.60
C GLU A 113 0.93 7.49 23.12
N ALA A 114 1.44 7.19 21.93
CA ALA A 114 1.51 5.83 21.42
C ALA A 114 2.32 4.91 22.33
N VAL A 115 3.47 5.37 22.83
CA VAL A 115 4.31 4.61 23.77
C VAL A 115 3.59 4.41 25.10
N MET A 116 3.03 5.46 25.67
CA MET A 116 2.37 5.40 26.98
C MET A 116 1.13 4.52 26.94
N ALA A 117 0.29 4.65 25.89
CA ALA A 117 -0.90 3.84 25.71
C ALA A 117 -0.54 2.35 25.59
N ASN A 118 0.52 2.04 24.84
CA ASN A 118 0.99 0.67 24.66
C ASN A 118 1.52 0.07 25.99
N MET A 119 2.33 0.82 26.74
CA MET A 119 2.83 0.39 28.06
C MET A 119 1.69 0.18 29.06
N GLN A 120 0.68 1.03 29.03
CA GLN A 120 -0.49 0.97 29.89
C GLN A 120 -1.60 0.03 29.40
N LYS A 121 -1.42 -0.59 28.23
CA LYS A 121 -2.39 -1.50 27.58
C LYS A 121 -3.78 -0.87 27.41
N ARG A 122 -3.84 0.42 27.10
CA ARG A 122 -5.06 1.17 26.82
C ARG A 122 -5.12 1.67 25.36
N ALA A 123 -6.28 2.10 24.94
CA ALA A 123 -6.42 2.79 23.67
C ALA A 123 -5.69 4.15 23.70
N PRO A 124 -4.99 4.53 22.63
CA PRO A 124 -4.35 5.83 22.52
C PRO A 124 -5.37 6.94 22.18
N HIS A 125 -5.03 8.18 22.55
CA HIS A 125 -5.77 9.38 22.19
C HIS A 125 -4.86 10.31 21.37
N PHE A 126 -4.99 10.22 20.04
CA PHE A 126 -4.19 11.03 19.14
C PHE A 126 -4.86 12.37 18.80
N THR A 127 -4.03 13.37 18.52
CA THR A 127 -4.45 14.67 17.98
C THR A 127 -3.97 14.82 16.54
N ASP A 128 -4.72 15.55 15.70
CA ASP A 128 -4.33 15.90 14.34
C ASP A 128 -3.30 17.03 14.31
#